data_e4d6a29d6a39223428dfcfbbad56668a
#
_entry.id   e4d6a29d6a39223428dfcfbbad56668a
#
_cell.length_a   1.000
_cell.length_b   1.000
_cell.length_c   1.000
_cell.angle_alpha   90.00
_cell.angle_beta   90.00
_cell.angle_gamma   90.00
#
_symmetry.space_group_name_H-M   'P 1'
#
loop_
_entity.id
_entity.type
_entity.pdbx_description
1 polymer ?
#
loop_
_entity_poly.entity_id
_entity_poly.type
_entity_poly.pdbx_seq_one_letter_code
_entity_poly.pdbx_strand_id
1 'polypeptide(L)'
;GDDIHPVPLSAQEVEEYYEGFSNATLWPLYHDCIVEPVFHREWWDAFQKVNKRFAEQAAEQAAEGATVWVQDYQLNLVPKYLREMRPDLRIGFFLHIPFPPIELYSRLPWREELVEGLLGADLIGFQTPGAAANFQRLARHRPGVTAARGRAHTPDGRTVVIRDFPISIDSRGFHELATSEKVKAEAAKLREDLGHPGTIIFGVDRLDYTKGLRQRIRAVGELFKEGKLDPHEVVFLQLATPSRERVEEYKILRDDINLLVGQINSKVGSIANRALVYRNESVPREVLAAMYQMADLMLVTPVRDGMNLVAKEYIACRSNDDSALVLSCLLYTSLMARG
;
A
#
# COMPACT_ATOMS: atom_id res chain seq x y z
N GLY A 1 19.36 -18.93 2.43
CA GLY A 1 18.76 -20.15 1.99
C GLY A 1 18.91 -20.28 0.49
N ASP A 2 19.03 -21.48 0.05
CA ASP A 2 19.36 -21.84 -1.33
C ASP A 2 18.22 -21.61 -2.34
N ASP A 3 17.11 -21.03 -1.89
CA ASP A 3 15.88 -20.82 -2.67
C ASP A 3 15.68 -19.36 -3.13
N ILE A 4 16.68 -18.49 -2.96
CA ILE A 4 16.59 -17.09 -3.37
C ILE A 4 17.49 -16.85 -4.57
N HIS A 5 16.87 -16.49 -5.70
CA HIS A 5 17.55 -16.16 -6.95
C HIS A 5 17.45 -14.64 -7.21
N PRO A 6 18.49 -13.86 -6.89
CA PRO A 6 18.46 -12.41 -7.08
C PRO A 6 18.50 -12.04 -8.57
N VAL A 7 17.66 -11.10 -8.96
CA VAL A 7 17.70 -10.48 -10.29
C VAL A 7 18.38 -9.09 -10.15
N PRO A 8 19.65 -8.94 -10.54
CA PRO A 8 20.36 -7.69 -10.33
C PRO A 8 19.83 -6.59 -11.26
N LEU A 9 19.72 -5.38 -10.71
CA LEU A 9 19.38 -4.17 -11.42
C LEU A 9 20.55 -3.18 -11.36
N SER A 10 20.84 -2.50 -12.49
CA SER A 10 21.77 -1.36 -12.49
C SER A 10 21.15 -0.15 -11.78
N ALA A 11 21.97 0.83 -11.40
CA ALA A 11 21.47 2.08 -10.81
C ALA A 11 20.48 2.80 -11.74
N GLN A 12 20.75 2.80 -13.04
CA GLN A 12 19.85 3.36 -14.05
C GLN A 12 18.53 2.60 -14.13
N GLU A 13 18.55 1.27 -14.09
CA GLU A 13 17.32 0.46 -14.06
C GLU A 13 16.52 0.69 -12.78
N VAL A 14 17.16 0.92 -11.64
CA VAL A 14 16.45 1.31 -10.42
C VAL A 14 15.76 2.66 -10.60
N GLU A 15 16.45 3.65 -11.18
CA GLU A 15 15.90 4.98 -11.45
C GLU A 15 14.73 4.92 -12.46
N GLU A 16 14.93 4.28 -13.62
CA GLU A 16 13.93 4.30 -14.71
C GLU A 16 12.77 3.32 -14.48
N TYR A 17 13.07 2.08 -14.05
CA TYR A 17 12.04 1.04 -13.85
C TYR A 17 11.31 1.18 -12.52
N TYR A 18 12.07 1.30 -11.41
CA TYR A 18 11.45 1.27 -10.08
C TYR A 18 10.96 2.66 -9.64
N GLU A 19 11.84 3.68 -9.65
CA GLU A 19 11.48 5.03 -9.22
C GLU A 19 10.60 5.71 -10.28
N GLY A 20 10.94 5.58 -11.56
CA GLY A 20 10.23 6.15 -12.71
C GLY A 20 8.93 5.42 -13.00
N PHE A 21 8.98 4.40 -13.86
CA PHE A 21 7.74 3.79 -14.37
C PHE A 21 6.85 3.18 -13.28
N SER A 22 7.45 2.46 -12.32
CA SER A 22 6.65 1.85 -11.26
C SER A 22 6.07 2.90 -10.29
N ASN A 23 6.88 3.84 -9.80
CA ASN A 23 6.48 4.71 -8.69
C ASN A 23 6.08 6.14 -9.08
N ALA A 24 6.51 6.66 -10.23
CA ALA A 24 6.07 7.96 -10.73
C ALA A 24 5.04 7.86 -11.88
N THR A 25 4.84 6.68 -12.48
CA THR A 25 3.80 6.45 -13.50
C THR A 25 2.66 5.58 -12.97
N LEU A 26 2.92 4.29 -12.66
CA LEU A 26 1.85 3.34 -12.30
C LEU A 26 1.25 3.61 -10.92
N TRP A 27 2.08 3.89 -9.93
CA TRP A 27 1.61 4.13 -8.55
C TRP A 27 0.58 5.25 -8.47
N PRO A 28 0.83 6.49 -8.95
CA PRO A 28 -0.17 7.55 -8.91
C PRO A 28 -1.39 7.24 -9.77
N LEU A 29 -1.21 6.64 -10.95
CA LEU A 29 -2.32 6.26 -11.83
C LEU A 29 -3.26 5.26 -11.15
N TYR A 30 -2.72 4.23 -10.46
CA TYR A 30 -3.50 3.21 -9.79
C TYR A 30 -4.14 3.72 -8.48
N HIS A 31 -3.66 4.84 -7.96
CA HIS A 31 -4.24 5.54 -6.81
C HIS A 31 -5.03 6.80 -7.22
N ASP A 32 -5.86 6.67 -8.27
CA ASP A 32 -6.81 7.69 -8.72
C ASP A 32 -6.17 9.05 -9.08
N CYS A 33 -4.91 9.06 -9.50
CA CYS A 33 -4.16 10.27 -9.88
C CYS A 33 -4.15 11.37 -8.80
N ILE A 34 -4.02 10.98 -7.51
CA ILE A 34 -3.86 11.92 -6.40
C ILE A 34 -2.67 12.87 -6.66
N VAL A 35 -1.64 12.35 -7.30
CA VAL A 35 -0.53 13.08 -7.90
C VAL A 35 -0.54 12.78 -9.39
N GLU A 36 -0.16 13.74 -10.23
CA GLU A 36 -0.12 13.56 -11.68
C GLU A 36 0.90 12.51 -12.07
N PRO A 37 0.51 11.45 -12.81
CA PRO A 37 1.46 10.45 -13.30
C PRO A 37 2.37 11.04 -14.38
N VAL A 38 3.65 10.69 -14.32
CA VAL A 38 4.67 11.12 -15.29
C VAL A 38 4.92 10.02 -16.31
N PHE A 39 5.02 10.39 -17.59
CA PHE A 39 5.21 9.45 -18.70
C PHE A 39 6.51 9.75 -19.44
N HIS A 40 7.47 8.81 -19.35
CA HIS A 40 8.72 8.84 -20.11
C HIS A 40 8.89 7.54 -20.91
N ARG A 41 9.30 7.65 -22.15
CA ARG A 41 9.52 6.48 -23.02
C ARG A 41 10.65 5.59 -22.51
N GLU A 42 11.71 6.19 -22.03
CA GLU A 42 12.88 5.50 -21.48
C GLU A 42 12.49 4.65 -20.24
N TRP A 43 11.59 5.15 -19.41
CA TRP A 43 11.08 4.40 -18.26
C TRP A 43 10.28 3.18 -18.66
N TRP A 44 9.48 3.32 -19.72
CA TRP A 44 8.74 2.19 -20.28
C TRP A 44 9.67 1.14 -20.87
N ASP A 45 10.68 1.55 -21.64
CA ASP A 45 11.66 0.65 -22.24
C ASP A 45 12.44 -0.12 -21.16
N ALA A 46 12.84 0.56 -20.08
CA ALA A 46 13.44 -0.08 -18.90
C ALA A 46 12.48 -1.05 -18.20
N PHE A 47 11.19 -0.68 -18.06
CA PHE A 47 10.17 -1.52 -17.46
C PHE A 47 9.98 -2.83 -18.24
N GLN A 48 9.92 -2.76 -19.57
CA GLN A 48 9.84 -3.94 -20.44
C GLN A 48 11.07 -4.84 -20.27
N LYS A 49 12.27 -4.25 -20.33
CA LYS A 49 13.55 -4.97 -20.23
C LYS A 49 13.69 -5.69 -18.88
N VAL A 50 13.38 -5.02 -17.79
CA VAL A 50 13.46 -5.60 -16.45
C VAL A 50 12.41 -6.70 -16.26
N ASN A 51 11.16 -6.50 -16.68
CA ASN A 51 10.12 -7.52 -16.62
C ASN A 51 10.51 -8.77 -17.42
N LYS A 52 11.12 -8.59 -18.61
CA LYS A 52 11.60 -9.72 -19.42
C LYS A 52 12.68 -10.52 -18.70
N ARG A 53 13.64 -9.83 -18.05
CA ARG A 53 14.70 -10.48 -17.27
C ARG A 53 14.12 -11.28 -16.08
N PHE A 54 13.12 -10.74 -15.38
CA PHE A 54 12.41 -11.48 -14.33
C PHE A 54 11.70 -12.73 -14.87
N ALA A 55 11.06 -12.64 -16.04
CA ALA A 55 10.42 -13.77 -16.70
C ALA A 55 11.45 -14.84 -17.13
N GLU A 56 12.60 -14.44 -17.68
CA GLU A 56 13.71 -15.31 -18.06
C GLU A 56 14.23 -16.09 -16.85
N GLN A 57 14.50 -15.39 -15.74
CA GLN A 57 14.95 -16.04 -14.51
C GLN A 57 13.90 -16.99 -13.93
N ALA A 58 12.63 -16.61 -13.93
CA ALA A 58 11.57 -17.49 -13.48
C ALA A 58 11.41 -18.73 -14.38
N ALA A 59 11.56 -18.55 -15.70
CA ALA A 59 11.50 -19.65 -16.66
C ALA A 59 12.64 -20.66 -16.48
N GLU A 60 13.83 -20.18 -16.13
CA GLU A 60 15.01 -21.01 -15.88
C GLU A 60 14.90 -21.82 -14.58
N GLN A 61 14.35 -21.20 -13.51
CA GLN A 61 14.25 -21.82 -12.20
C GLN A 61 13.03 -22.73 -12.03
N ALA A 62 11.95 -22.49 -12.80
CA ALA A 62 10.71 -23.24 -12.64
C ALA A 62 10.82 -24.66 -13.18
N ALA A 63 10.47 -25.66 -12.38
CA ALA A 63 10.33 -27.05 -12.83
C ALA A 63 9.22 -27.16 -13.90
N GLU A 64 9.20 -28.25 -14.65
CA GLU A 64 8.14 -28.53 -15.62
C GLU A 64 6.77 -28.59 -14.94
N GLY A 65 5.78 -27.88 -15.50
CA GLY A 65 4.42 -27.81 -14.98
C GLY A 65 4.28 -27.07 -13.64
N ALA A 66 5.31 -26.38 -13.17
CA ALA A 66 5.29 -25.65 -11.90
C ALA A 66 4.25 -24.52 -11.88
N THR A 67 3.90 -24.09 -10.68
CA THR A 67 3.10 -22.87 -10.48
C THR A 67 4.02 -21.70 -10.15
N VAL A 68 3.94 -20.62 -10.93
CA VAL A 68 4.66 -19.37 -10.71
C VAL A 68 3.68 -18.31 -10.24
N TRP A 69 3.96 -17.68 -9.10
CA TRP A 69 3.14 -16.63 -8.54
C TRP A 69 3.84 -15.28 -8.64
N VAL A 70 3.40 -14.47 -9.60
CA VAL A 70 3.94 -13.12 -9.88
C VAL A 70 3.25 -12.10 -8.96
N GLN A 71 4.04 -11.24 -8.34
CA GLN A 71 3.57 -10.29 -7.33
C GLN A 71 3.70 -8.84 -7.80
N ASP A 72 2.56 -8.13 -7.76
CA ASP A 72 2.40 -6.69 -7.76
C ASP A 72 2.75 -5.95 -9.07
N TYR A 73 2.45 -4.66 -9.11
CA TYR A 73 2.42 -3.80 -10.29
C TYR A 73 3.78 -3.60 -10.99
N GLN A 74 4.87 -3.85 -10.30
CA GLN A 74 6.20 -3.78 -10.89
C GLN A 74 6.44 -4.86 -11.96
N LEU A 75 5.68 -5.95 -11.90
CA LEU A 75 5.88 -7.15 -12.72
C LEU A 75 4.70 -7.44 -13.66
N ASN A 76 3.96 -6.41 -14.08
CA ASN A 76 2.75 -6.54 -14.89
C ASN A 76 2.96 -7.25 -16.25
N LEU A 77 4.17 -7.22 -16.81
CA LEU A 77 4.47 -7.85 -18.09
C LEU A 77 5.03 -9.28 -17.95
N VAL A 78 5.48 -9.65 -16.76
CA VAL A 78 6.08 -10.97 -16.49
C VAL A 78 5.16 -12.12 -16.91
N PRO A 79 3.84 -12.11 -16.62
CA PRO A 79 2.98 -13.23 -16.99
C PRO A 79 2.95 -13.51 -18.49
N LYS A 80 2.93 -12.46 -19.35
CA LYS A 80 2.98 -12.62 -20.80
C LYS A 80 4.31 -13.20 -21.25
N TYR A 81 5.43 -12.60 -20.85
CA TYR A 81 6.75 -13.06 -21.24
C TYR A 81 7.02 -14.50 -20.78
N LEU A 82 6.61 -14.83 -19.56
CA LEU A 82 6.76 -16.17 -19.00
C LEU A 82 5.91 -17.19 -19.77
N ARG A 83 4.67 -16.84 -20.13
CA ARG A 83 3.77 -17.69 -20.93
C ARG A 83 4.33 -17.99 -22.32
N GLU A 84 4.97 -17.01 -22.96
CA GLU A 84 5.62 -17.17 -24.26
C GLU A 84 6.82 -18.13 -24.19
N MET A 85 7.58 -18.12 -23.11
CA MET A 85 8.75 -18.98 -22.91
C MET A 85 8.39 -20.39 -22.40
N ARG A 86 7.40 -20.47 -21.50
CA ARG A 86 7.03 -21.67 -20.75
C ARG A 86 5.51 -21.86 -20.74
N PRO A 87 4.93 -22.36 -21.84
CA PRO A 87 3.49 -22.60 -21.94
C PRO A 87 2.98 -23.69 -20.99
N ASP A 88 3.87 -24.55 -20.46
CA ASP A 88 3.58 -25.58 -19.49
C ASP A 88 3.28 -25.06 -18.07
N LEU A 89 3.70 -23.84 -17.73
CA LEU A 89 3.57 -23.30 -16.39
C LEU A 89 2.15 -22.84 -16.07
N ARG A 90 1.77 -22.98 -14.80
CA ARG A 90 0.59 -22.31 -14.24
C ARG A 90 1.02 -20.96 -13.68
N ILE A 91 0.45 -19.87 -14.20
CA ILE A 91 0.87 -18.53 -13.83
C ILE A 91 -0.27 -17.83 -13.09
N GLY A 92 -0.01 -17.49 -11.81
CA GLY A 92 -0.85 -16.59 -11.02
C GLY A 92 -0.22 -15.19 -10.96
N PHE A 93 -1.03 -14.16 -11.03
CA PHE A 93 -0.64 -12.79 -10.76
C PHE A 93 -1.50 -12.21 -9.64
N PHE A 94 -0.91 -11.43 -8.73
CA PHE A 94 -1.66 -10.74 -7.69
C PHE A 94 -1.28 -9.26 -7.61
N LEU A 95 -2.29 -8.39 -7.65
CA LEU A 95 -2.13 -6.95 -7.50
C LEU A 95 -2.50 -6.52 -6.08
N HIS A 96 -1.52 -5.95 -5.36
CA HIS A 96 -1.70 -5.50 -3.98
C HIS A 96 -2.30 -4.10 -3.86
N ILE A 97 -2.18 -3.28 -4.88
CA ILE A 97 -2.66 -1.90 -4.93
C ILE A 97 -4.03 -1.80 -5.62
N PRO A 98 -4.74 -0.67 -5.57
CA PRO A 98 -5.98 -0.49 -6.30
C PRO A 98 -5.78 -0.72 -7.81
N PHE A 99 -6.83 -1.15 -8.50
CA PHE A 99 -6.85 -1.14 -9.97
C PHE A 99 -7.85 -0.07 -10.44
N PRO A 100 -7.42 0.92 -11.22
CA PRO A 100 -8.24 2.07 -11.57
C PRO A 100 -9.39 1.73 -12.55
N PRO A 101 -10.43 2.57 -12.61
CA PRO A 101 -11.44 2.47 -13.63
C PRO A 101 -10.87 2.81 -15.03
N ILE A 102 -11.61 2.43 -16.07
CA ILE A 102 -11.16 2.57 -17.45
C ILE A 102 -10.84 4.02 -17.84
N GLU A 103 -11.59 4.96 -17.29
CA GLU A 103 -11.44 6.40 -17.58
C GLU A 103 -10.05 6.92 -17.14
N LEU A 104 -9.57 6.47 -16.00
CA LEU A 104 -8.23 6.81 -15.52
C LEU A 104 -7.14 5.98 -16.23
N TYR A 105 -7.39 4.68 -16.38
CA TYR A 105 -6.42 3.78 -17.01
C TYR A 105 -6.13 4.16 -18.47
N SER A 106 -7.13 4.72 -19.17
CA SER A 106 -7.00 5.17 -20.57
C SER A 106 -6.01 6.32 -20.76
N ARG A 107 -5.61 7.00 -19.68
CA ARG A 107 -4.54 8.03 -19.71
C ARG A 107 -3.16 7.44 -19.97
N LEU A 108 -2.97 6.15 -19.68
CA LEU A 108 -1.69 5.47 -19.83
C LEU A 108 -1.39 5.18 -21.31
N PRO A 109 -0.28 5.66 -21.87
CA PRO A 109 0.08 5.40 -23.27
C PRO A 109 0.18 3.90 -23.57
N TRP A 110 0.77 3.12 -22.68
CA TRP A 110 1.04 1.67 -22.83
C TRP A 110 -0.03 0.79 -22.16
N ARG A 111 -1.26 1.28 -22.09
CA ARG A 111 -2.39 0.60 -21.43
C ARG A 111 -2.72 -0.76 -22.03
N GLU A 112 -2.52 -0.89 -23.34
CA GLU A 112 -2.85 -2.12 -24.06
C GLU A 112 -1.85 -3.22 -23.74
N GLU A 113 -0.57 -2.89 -23.80
CA GLU A 113 0.54 -3.80 -23.51
C GLU A 113 0.50 -4.31 -22.07
N LEU A 114 0.13 -3.45 -21.12
CA LEU A 114 0.01 -3.86 -19.72
C LEU A 114 -1.18 -4.78 -19.48
N VAL A 115 -2.33 -4.56 -20.14
CA VAL A 115 -3.47 -5.48 -20.07
C VAL A 115 -3.11 -6.82 -20.68
N GLU A 116 -2.44 -6.83 -21.83
CA GLU A 116 -1.94 -8.06 -22.47
C GLU A 116 -0.92 -8.77 -21.59
N GLY A 117 -0.04 -8.01 -20.92
CA GLY A 117 0.92 -8.53 -19.95
C GLY A 117 0.23 -9.38 -18.88
N LEU A 118 -0.80 -8.84 -18.28
CA LEU A 118 -1.58 -9.52 -17.24
C LEU A 118 -2.38 -10.71 -17.78
N LEU A 119 -2.93 -10.62 -18.99
CA LEU A 119 -3.67 -11.71 -19.62
C LEU A 119 -2.79 -12.94 -19.95
N GLY A 120 -1.48 -12.86 -19.83
CA GLY A 120 -0.58 -14.02 -19.87
C GLY A 120 -0.75 -14.97 -18.70
N ALA A 121 -1.34 -14.53 -17.59
CA ALA A 121 -1.63 -15.35 -16.42
C ALA A 121 -2.85 -16.28 -16.64
N ASP A 122 -2.95 -17.33 -15.84
CA ASP A 122 -4.14 -18.19 -15.73
C ASP A 122 -5.12 -17.66 -14.68
N LEU A 123 -4.58 -16.98 -13.65
CA LEU A 123 -5.36 -16.35 -12.59
C LEU A 123 -4.79 -14.97 -12.29
N ILE A 124 -5.66 -13.96 -12.23
CA ILE A 124 -5.35 -12.60 -11.82
C ILE A 124 -6.15 -12.29 -10.56
N GLY A 125 -5.45 -12.08 -9.45
CA GLY A 125 -6.01 -11.76 -8.15
C GLY A 125 -5.93 -10.27 -7.84
N PHE A 126 -6.98 -9.75 -7.20
CA PHE A 126 -7.09 -8.38 -6.73
C PHE A 126 -7.51 -8.35 -5.26
N GLN A 127 -7.36 -7.19 -4.60
CA GLN A 127 -7.79 -7.02 -3.22
C GLN A 127 -9.32 -6.87 -3.06
N THR A 128 -10.00 -6.31 -4.09
CA THR A 128 -11.42 -5.97 -4.00
C THR A 128 -12.19 -6.41 -5.25
N PRO A 129 -13.51 -6.70 -5.12
CA PRO A 129 -14.36 -7.00 -6.27
C PRO A 129 -14.40 -5.88 -7.31
N GLY A 130 -14.32 -4.60 -6.85
CA GLY A 130 -14.30 -3.44 -7.73
C GLY A 130 -13.06 -3.39 -8.63
N ALA A 131 -11.89 -3.71 -8.09
CA ALA A 131 -10.64 -3.81 -8.86
C ALA A 131 -10.71 -4.92 -9.91
N ALA A 132 -11.20 -6.11 -9.53
CA ALA A 132 -11.42 -7.22 -10.47
C ALA A 132 -12.39 -6.85 -11.59
N ALA A 133 -13.50 -6.17 -11.25
CA ALA A 133 -14.48 -5.70 -12.24
C ALA A 133 -13.92 -4.64 -13.20
N ASN A 134 -13.07 -3.72 -12.69
CA ASN A 134 -12.39 -2.72 -13.52
C ASN A 134 -11.46 -3.39 -14.53
N PHE A 135 -10.62 -4.32 -14.08
CA PHE A 135 -9.75 -5.08 -14.98
C PHE A 135 -10.56 -5.87 -16.02
N GLN A 136 -11.63 -6.57 -15.60
CA GLN A 136 -12.47 -7.32 -16.52
C GLN A 136 -13.09 -6.43 -17.59
N ARG A 137 -13.49 -5.18 -17.28
CA ARG A 137 -13.97 -4.21 -18.27
C ARG A 137 -12.88 -3.84 -19.27
N LEU A 138 -11.67 -3.56 -18.81
CA LEU A 138 -10.53 -3.26 -19.70
C LEU A 138 -10.16 -4.42 -20.60
N ALA A 139 -10.14 -5.65 -20.11
CA ALA A 139 -9.85 -6.84 -20.88
C ALA A 139 -10.79 -7.00 -22.08
N ARG A 140 -12.09 -6.62 -21.97
CA ARG A 140 -13.07 -6.65 -23.07
C ARG A 140 -12.71 -5.75 -24.24
N HIS A 141 -11.90 -4.74 -24.04
CA HIS A 141 -11.48 -3.83 -25.10
C HIS A 141 -10.28 -4.36 -25.90
N ARG A 142 -9.75 -5.54 -25.51
CA ARG A 142 -8.70 -6.19 -26.30
C ARG A 142 -9.29 -6.98 -27.45
N PRO A 143 -8.70 -6.89 -28.68
CA PRO A 143 -9.15 -7.64 -29.82
C PRO A 143 -9.22 -9.15 -29.53
N GLY A 144 -10.35 -9.78 -29.87
CA GLY A 144 -10.55 -11.21 -29.70
C GLY A 144 -10.70 -11.70 -28.24
N VAL A 145 -10.70 -10.80 -27.24
CA VAL A 145 -10.94 -11.16 -25.84
C VAL A 145 -12.42 -10.98 -25.50
N THR A 146 -13.02 -12.00 -24.93
CA THR A 146 -14.33 -11.89 -24.28
C THR A 146 -14.15 -12.03 -22.76
N ALA A 147 -14.81 -11.18 -21.98
CA ALA A 147 -14.65 -11.22 -20.53
C ALA A 147 -15.99 -11.01 -19.83
N ALA A 148 -16.39 -11.98 -18.99
CA ALA A 148 -17.61 -11.96 -18.21
C ALA A 148 -17.49 -12.85 -16.95
N ARG A 149 -18.25 -12.53 -15.90
CA ARG A 149 -18.42 -13.36 -14.72
C ARG A 149 -17.11 -13.85 -14.08
N GLY A 150 -16.11 -12.93 -14.00
CA GLY A 150 -14.81 -13.24 -13.39
C GLY A 150 -13.88 -14.11 -14.25
N ARG A 151 -14.10 -14.15 -15.58
CA ARG A 151 -13.26 -14.88 -16.53
C ARG A 151 -13.05 -14.06 -17.81
N ALA A 152 -11.90 -14.22 -18.42
CA ALA A 152 -11.62 -13.75 -19.77
C ALA A 152 -11.20 -14.95 -20.64
N HIS A 153 -11.66 -14.97 -21.89
CA HIS A 153 -11.22 -15.93 -22.90
C HIS A 153 -10.36 -15.18 -23.91
N THR A 154 -9.15 -15.64 -24.08
CA THR A 154 -8.14 -15.04 -24.96
C THR A 154 -8.18 -15.66 -26.36
N PRO A 155 -7.66 -14.98 -27.39
CA PRO A 155 -7.68 -15.49 -28.79
C PRO A 155 -6.94 -16.82 -28.96
N ASP A 156 -5.97 -17.14 -28.12
CA ASP A 156 -5.23 -18.41 -28.11
C ASP A 156 -5.99 -19.56 -27.41
N GLY A 157 -7.25 -19.33 -27.03
CA GLY A 157 -8.13 -20.34 -26.44
C GLY A 157 -7.98 -20.55 -24.93
N ARG A 158 -7.13 -19.79 -24.24
CA ARG A 158 -6.99 -19.87 -22.79
C ARG A 158 -8.15 -19.20 -22.05
N THR A 159 -8.39 -19.64 -20.83
CA THR A 159 -9.30 -18.99 -19.89
C THR A 159 -8.50 -18.40 -18.74
N VAL A 160 -8.60 -17.10 -18.56
CA VAL A 160 -8.00 -16.36 -17.45
C VAL A 160 -9.06 -16.10 -16.38
N VAL A 161 -8.81 -16.55 -15.15
CA VAL A 161 -9.68 -16.30 -14.01
C VAL A 161 -9.34 -14.94 -13.41
N ILE A 162 -10.36 -14.09 -13.17
CA ILE A 162 -10.23 -12.73 -12.65
C ILE A 162 -11.07 -12.64 -11.37
N ARG A 163 -10.44 -12.58 -10.20
CA ARG A 163 -11.15 -12.62 -8.92
C ARG A 163 -10.50 -11.75 -7.85
N ASP A 164 -11.26 -11.47 -6.81
CA ASP A 164 -10.74 -10.84 -5.60
C ASP A 164 -10.36 -11.89 -4.55
N PHE A 165 -9.24 -11.63 -3.88
CA PHE A 165 -8.72 -12.40 -2.75
C PHE A 165 -8.14 -11.40 -1.74
N PRO A 166 -8.95 -10.81 -0.86
CA PRO A 166 -8.47 -9.81 0.08
C PRO A 166 -7.46 -10.41 1.04
N ILE A 167 -6.29 -9.80 1.11
CA ILE A 167 -5.22 -10.20 2.04
C ILE A 167 -5.64 -9.94 3.48
N SER A 168 -5.20 -10.79 4.40
CA SER A 168 -5.37 -10.62 5.84
C SER A 168 -4.02 -10.55 6.55
N ILE A 169 -4.05 -10.56 7.87
CA ILE A 169 -2.89 -10.59 8.75
C ILE A 169 -2.92 -11.85 9.60
N ASP A 170 -1.79 -12.18 10.20
CA ASP A 170 -1.74 -13.13 11.32
C ASP A 170 -2.26 -12.44 12.59
N SER A 171 -3.58 -12.40 12.73
CA SER A 171 -4.24 -11.73 13.85
C SER A 171 -3.89 -12.37 15.20
N ARG A 172 -3.71 -13.70 15.23
CA ARG A 172 -3.30 -14.42 16.43
C ARG A 172 -1.89 -14.05 16.86
N GLY A 173 -0.93 -14.06 15.94
CA GLY A 173 0.45 -13.66 16.23
C GLY A 173 0.58 -12.20 16.66
N PHE A 174 -0.25 -11.28 16.12
CA PHE A 174 -0.32 -9.91 16.60
C PHE A 174 -0.91 -9.80 18.01
N HIS A 175 -1.97 -10.54 18.30
CA HIS A 175 -2.57 -10.58 19.63
C HIS A 175 -1.60 -11.14 20.69
N GLU A 176 -0.97 -12.28 20.42
CA GLU A 176 0.01 -12.89 21.30
C GLU A 176 1.20 -11.95 21.57
N LEU A 177 1.71 -11.28 20.54
CA LEU A 177 2.77 -10.28 20.67
C LEU A 177 2.34 -9.12 21.56
N ALA A 178 1.17 -8.52 21.26
CA ALA A 178 0.67 -7.34 21.94
C ALA A 178 0.34 -7.59 23.42
N THR A 179 -0.07 -8.81 23.77
CA THR A 179 -0.39 -9.19 25.15
C THR A 179 0.83 -9.66 25.97
N SER A 180 2.01 -9.75 25.36
CA SER A 180 3.24 -10.10 26.05
C SER A 180 3.65 -9.01 27.09
N GLU A 181 4.21 -9.44 28.22
CA GLU A 181 4.65 -8.52 29.28
C GLU A 181 5.69 -7.51 28.79
N LYS A 182 6.55 -7.91 27.86
CA LYS A 182 7.54 -7.02 27.24
C LYS A 182 6.87 -5.87 26.50
N VAL A 183 5.84 -6.16 25.68
CA VAL A 183 5.12 -5.15 24.89
C VAL A 183 4.27 -4.25 25.78
N LYS A 184 3.64 -4.80 26.81
CA LYS A 184 2.89 -3.99 27.81
C LYS A 184 3.81 -3.03 28.57
N ALA A 185 4.99 -3.48 29.00
CA ALA A 185 5.97 -2.62 29.67
C ALA A 185 6.47 -1.50 28.74
N GLU A 186 6.74 -1.82 27.46
CA GLU A 186 7.13 -0.82 26.46
C GLU A 186 6.00 0.17 26.18
N ALA A 187 4.74 -0.26 26.12
CA ALA A 187 3.58 0.62 25.95
C ALA A 187 3.44 1.60 27.13
N ALA A 188 3.63 1.13 28.36
CA ALA A 188 3.60 1.98 29.54
C ALA A 188 4.72 3.03 29.52
N LYS A 189 5.94 2.63 29.13
CA LYS A 189 7.08 3.54 28.97
C LYS A 189 6.85 4.60 27.90
N LEU A 190 6.35 4.19 26.72
CA LEU A 190 6.02 5.13 25.64
C LEU A 190 4.96 6.16 26.06
N ARG A 191 3.97 5.74 26.89
CA ARG A 191 2.96 6.65 27.43
C ARG A 191 3.58 7.64 28.44
N GLU A 192 4.54 7.18 29.24
CA GLU A 192 5.33 8.02 30.15
C GLU A 192 6.16 9.05 29.35
N ASP A 193 6.88 8.61 28.30
CA ASP A 193 7.68 9.46 27.42
C ASP A 193 6.85 10.56 26.73
N LEU A 194 5.54 10.32 26.54
CA LEU A 194 4.59 11.31 26.05
C LEU A 194 4.00 12.24 27.13
N GLY A 195 4.43 12.10 28.41
CA GLY A 195 3.97 12.92 29.52
C GLY A 195 2.65 12.48 30.15
N HIS A 196 2.29 11.20 30.05
CA HIS A 196 1.05 10.63 30.57
C HIS A 196 -0.23 11.36 30.14
N PRO A 197 -0.44 11.61 28.84
CA PRO A 197 -1.67 12.28 28.40
C PRO A 197 -2.91 11.45 28.74
N GLY A 198 -4.04 12.11 28.96
CA GLY A 198 -5.34 11.47 29.18
C GLY A 198 -5.77 10.64 27.96
N THR A 199 -5.50 11.15 26.75
CA THR A 199 -5.84 10.46 25.49
C THR A 199 -4.68 10.51 24.49
N ILE A 200 -4.34 9.36 23.91
CA ILE A 200 -3.38 9.23 22.81
C ILE A 200 -4.14 8.91 21.53
N ILE A 201 -4.10 9.84 20.60
CA ILE A 201 -4.50 9.61 19.21
C ILE A 201 -3.27 9.13 18.46
N PHE A 202 -3.38 8.01 17.72
CA PHE A 202 -2.26 7.44 16.99
C PHE A 202 -2.56 7.27 15.51
N GLY A 203 -1.58 7.57 14.68
CA GLY A 203 -1.57 7.26 13.26
C GLY A 203 -0.24 6.66 12.87
N VAL A 204 -0.25 5.60 12.06
CA VAL A 204 0.95 5.02 11.48
C VAL A 204 0.73 4.66 10.03
N ASP A 205 1.66 5.08 9.17
CA ASP A 205 1.67 4.77 7.74
C ASP A 205 3.10 4.87 7.20
N ARG A 206 3.31 4.37 6.00
CA ARG A 206 4.48 4.80 5.22
C ARG A 206 4.31 6.29 4.88
N LEU A 207 5.42 7.00 4.76
CA LEU A 207 5.42 8.36 4.24
C LEU A 207 5.04 8.32 2.75
N ASP A 208 3.74 8.45 2.46
CA ASP A 208 3.16 8.29 1.14
C ASP A 208 1.93 9.22 1.01
N TYR A 209 1.83 9.95 -0.09
CA TYR A 209 0.72 10.89 -0.33
C TYR A 209 -0.66 10.20 -0.40
N THR A 210 -0.70 8.91 -0.73
CA THR A 210 -1.93 8.11 -0.76
C THR A 210 -2.52 7.87 0.62
N LYS A 211 -1.71 8.01 1.69
CA LYS A 211 -2.09 7.71 3.07
C LYS A 211 -2.81 8.85 3.80
N GLY A 212 -2.95 10.01 3.16
CA GLY A 212 -3.71 11.13 3.72
C GLY A 212 -3.09 11.78 4.94
N LEU A 213 -1.76 11.66 5.12
CA LEU A 213 -1.02 12.19 6.27
C LEU A 213 -1.24 13.70 6.44
N ARG A 214 -1.11 14.47 5.33
CA ARG A 214 -1.29 15.92 5.34
C ARG A 214 -2.71 16.31 5.78
N GLN A 215 -3.72 15.63 5.25
CA GLN A 215 -5.13 15.87 5.56
C GLN A 215 -5.43 15.54 7.03
N ARG A 216 -4.95 14.38 7.51
CA ARG A 216 -5.10 13.92 8.89
C ARG A 216 -4.49 14.91 9.88
N ILE A 217 -3.24 15.31 9.65
CA ILE A 217 -2.52 16.25 10.53
C ILE A 217 -3.23 17.60 10.56
N ARG A 218 -3.71 18.11 9.41
CA ARG A 218 -4.50 19.37 9.35
C ARG A 218 -5.79 19.25 10.15
N ALA A 219 -6.56 18.18 9.94
CA ALA A 219 -7.84 17.98 10.63
C ALA A 219 -7.66 17.95 12.16
N VAL A 220 -6.68 17.19 12.66
CA VAL A 220 -6.38 17.14 14.09
C VAL A 220 -5.88 18.51 14.59
N GLY A 221 -5.03 19.19 13.81
CA GLY A 221 -4.55 20.52 14.14
C GLY A 221 -5.67 21.56 14.22
N GLU A 222 -6.71 21.46 13.39
CA GLU A 222 -7.91 22.30 13.45
C GLU A 222 -8.72 22.05 14.72
N LEU A 223 -8.89 20.79 15.12
CA LEU A 223 -9.60 20.45 16.35
C LEU A 223 -8.90 21.01 17.61
N PHE A 224 -7.57 20.98 17.66
CA PHE A 224 -6.81 21.67 18.73
C PHE A 224 -7.01 23.19 18.67
N LYS A 225 -6.94 23.79 17.49
CA LYS A 225 -7.06 25.22 17.29
C LYS A 225 -8.45 25.77 17.66
N GLU A 226 -9.50 24.96 17.42
CA GLU A 226 -10.88 25.27 17.78
C GLU A 226 -11.20 24.98 19.25
N GLY A 227 -10.24 24.49 20.03
CA GLY A 227 -10.43 24.12 21.44
C GLY A 227 -11.31 22.87 21.64
N LYS A 228 -11.53 22.07 20.59
CA LYS A 228 -12.26 20.78 20.68
C LYS A 228 -11.39 19.67 21.27
N LEU A 229 -10.08 19.79 21.17
CA LEU A 229 -9.10 18.95 21.83
C LEU A 229 -8.23 19.84 22.73
N ASP A 230 -8.03 19.42 23.98
CA ASP A 230 -7.15 20.11 24.92
C ASP A 230 -5.72 19.55 24.76
N PRO A 231 -4.71 20.36 24.38
CA PRO A 231 -3.34 19.90 24.23
C PRO A 231 -2.68 19.48 25.56
N HIS A 232 -3.29 19.75 26.71
CA HIS A 232 -2.82 19.27 28.02
C HIS A 232 -3.29 17.83 28.30
N GLU A 233 -4.41 17.41 27.69
CA GLU A 233 -5.01 16.09 27.90
C GLU A 233 -4.82 15.14 26.71
N VAL A 234 -4.65 15.69 25.50
CA VAL A 234 -4.61 14.91 24.26
C VAL A 234 -3.30 15.10 23.52
N VAL A 235 -2.67 14.00 23.13
CA VAL A 235 -1.51 13.99 22.24
C VAL A 235 -1.84 13.22 20.97
N PHE A 236 -1.56 13.82 19.81
CA PHE A 236 -1.58 13.10 18.54
C PHE A 236 -0.17 12.66 18.15
N LEU A 237 0.07 11.35 18.15
CA LEU A 237 1.31 10.73 17.69
C LEU A 237 1.13 10.23 16.25
N GLN A 238 1.92 10.75 15.32
CA GLN A 238 1.99 10.25 13.95
C GLN A 238 3.36 9.65 13.67
N LEU A 239 3.39 8.34 13.43
CA LEU A 239 4.54 7.63 12.91
C LEU A 239 4.44 7.55 11.38
N ALA A 240 5.49 7.96 10.68
CA ALA A 240 5.59 7.86 9.22
C ALA A 240 6.88 7.11 8.87
N THR A 241 6.76 5.89 8.39
CA THR A 241 7.93 5.12 7.94
C THR A 241 8.47 5.68 6.63
N PRO A 242 9.77 6.00 6.52
CA PRO A 242 10.37 6.47 5.28
C PRO A 242 10.10 5.52 4.11
N SER A 243 9.79 6.07 2.94
CA SER A 243 9.49 5.32 1.73
C SER A 243 9.85 6.15 0.50
N ARG A 244 10.44 5.53 -0.53
CA ARG A 244 10.69 6.12 -1.85
C ARG A 244 11.37 7.50 -1.80
N GLU A 245 12.34 7.67 -0.92
CA GLU A 245 12.96 8.96 -0.58
C GLU A 245 13.64 9.68 -1.76
N ARG A 246 13.85 8.99 -2.88
CA ARG A 246 14.44 9.56 -4.10
C ARG A 246 13.39 10.17 -5.04
N VAL A 247 12.11 9.77 -4.91
CA VAL A 247 11.01 10.30 -5.72
C VAL A 247 10.62 11.69 -5.19
N GLU A 248 10.51 12.69 -6.07
CA GLU A 248 10.37 14.10 -5.71
C GLU A 248 9.11 14.38 -4.90
N GLU A 249 7.97 13.78 -5.25
CA GLU A 249 6.70 13.96 -4.56
C GLU A 249 6.76 13.53 -3.09
N TYR A 250 7.62 12.55 -2.76
CA TYR A 250 7.81 12.07 -1.39
C TYR A 250 8.69 13.01 -0.56
N LYS A 251 9.67 13.68 -1.19
CA LYS A 251 10.48 14.73 -0.55
C LYS A 251 9.60 15.94 -0.22
N ILE A 252 8.81 16.40 -1.20
CA ILE A 252 7.86 17.51 -1.02
C ILE A 252 6.88 17.18 0.12
N LEU A 253 6.32 15.98 0.13
CA LEU A 253 5.41 15.54 1.19
C LEU A 253 6.06 15.58 2.57
N ARG A 254 7.29 15.09 2.69
CA ARG A 254 8.05 15.10 3.96
C ARG A 254 8.26 16.53 4.47
N ASP A 255 8.69 17.42 3.60
CA ASP A 255 9.01 18.79 3.98
C ASP A 255 7.74 19.57 4.34
N ASP A 256 6.65 19.36 3.62
CA ASP A 256 5.32 19.91 3.94
C ASP A 256 4.79 19.44 5.30
N ILE A 257 4.96 18.14 5.62
CA ILE A 257 4.53 17.59 6.91
C ILE A 257 5.34 18.20 8.04
N ASN A 258 6.67 18.27 7.90
CA ASN A 258 7.53 18.88 8.90
C ASN A 258 7.13 20.35 9.19
N LEU A 259 6.89 21.12 8.14
CA LEU A 259 6.44 22.50 8.27
C LEU A 259 5.07 22.59 8.97
N LEU A 260 4.11 21.76 8.55
CA LEU A 260 2.75 21.73 9.10
C LEU A 260 2.75 21.37 10.60
N VAL A 261 3.52 20.37 11.00
CA VAL A 261 3.69 19.96 12.41
C VAL A 261 4.26 21.11 13.25
N GLY A 262 5.31 21.77 12.74
CA GLY A 262 5.90 22.95 13.39
C GLY A 262 4.89 24.08 13.56
N GLN A 263 4.11 24.38 12.53
CA GLN A 263 3.07 25.41 12.56
C GLN A 263 1.94 25.10 13.55
N ILE A 264 1.51 23.84 13.66
CA ILE A 264 0.48 23.45 14.62
C ILE A 264 1.00 23.60 16.03
N ASN A 265 2.14 22.98 16.34
CA ASN A 265 2.71 23.01 17.69
C ASN A 265 3.04 24.43 18.18
N SER A 266 3.46 25.32 17.28
CA SER A 266 3.71 26.73 17.65
C SER A 266 2.45 27.51 18.03
N LYS A 267 1.27 27.08 17.57
CA LYS A 267 -0.01 27.77 17.81
C LYS A 267 -0.80 27.21 18.98
N VAL A 268 -0.72 25.89 19.18
CA VAL A 268 -1.57 25.19 20.17
C VAL A 268 -0.78 24.50 21.28
N GLY A 269 0.50 24.24 21.07
CA GLY A 269 1.38 23.66 22.08
C GLY A 269 1.91 24.67 23.08
N SER A 270 2.52 24.18 24.15
CA SER A 270 3.30 24.97 25.09
C SER A 270 4.77 24.49 25.09
N ILE A 271 5.63 25.19 25.84
CA ILE A 271 7.04 24.77 26.01
C ILE A 271 7.11 23.35 26.61
N ALA A 272 6.18 23.00 27.50
CA ALA A 272 6.14 21.72 28.19
C ALA A 272 5.36 20.63 27.44
N ASN A 273 4.35 20.99 26.62
CA ASN A 273 3.44 20.02 26.00
C ASN A 273 3.38 20.21 24.49
N ARG A 274 3.66 19.14 23.76
CA ARG A 274 3.46 19.07 22.30
C ARG A 274 2.11 18.42 22.04
N ALA A 275 1.20 19.15 21.38
CA ALA A 275 -0.08 18.62 20.95
C ALA A 275 0.06 17.53 19.88
N LEU A 276 1.13 17.65 19.05
CA LEU A 276 1.42 16.76 17.96
C LEU A 276 2.88 16.29 18.00
N VAL A 277 3.07 14.97 18.05
CA VAL A 277 4.38 14.32 17.98
C VAL A 277 4.48 13.61 16.63
N TYR A 278 5.43 14.01 15.81
CA TYR A 278 5.69 13.41 14.51
C TYR A 278 7.04 12.69 14.51
N ARG A 279 7.03 11.42 14.12
CA ARG A 279 8.21 10.58 14.00
C ARG A 279 8.31 10.07 12.56
N ASN A 280 9.43 10.38 11.88
CA ASN A 280 9.73 9.86 10.55
C ASN A 280 10.83 8.81 10.65
N GLU A 281 10.45 7.60 11.01
CA GLU A 281 11.38 6.49 11.25
C GLU A 281 10.69 5.13 11.08
N SER A 282 11.48 4.09 10.95
CA SER A 282 11.02 2.70 11.04
C SER A 282 11.21 2.19 12.46
N VAL A 283 10.22 1.50 12.98
CA VAL A 283 10.28 0.88 14.31
C VAL A 283 10.18 -0.65 14.21
N PRO A 284 10.79 -1.40 15.15
CA PRO A 284 10.59 -2.85 15.24
C PRO A 284 9.11 -3.20 15.49
N ARG A 285 8.72 -4.43 15.10
CA ARG A 285 7.33 -4.91 15.21
C ARG A 285 6.81 -4.89 16.65
N GLU A 286 7.67 -5.17 17.63
CA GLU A 286 7.35 -5.13 19.05
C GLU A 286 7.03 -3.72 19.53
N VAL A 287 7.81 -2.74 19.09
CA VAL A 287 7.58 -1.32 19.40
C VAL A 287 6.29 -0.83 18.74
N LEU A 288 6.03 -1.24 17.51
CA LEU A 288 4.77 -0.92 16.83
C LEU A 288 3.56 -1.53 17.57
N ALA A 289 3.67 -2.77 18.02
CA ALA A 289 2.63 -3.41 18.84
C ALA A 289 2.40 -2.66 20.16
N ALA A 290 3.47 -2.16 20.80
CA ALA A 290 3.38 -1.31 22.00
C ALA A 290 2.68 0.02 21.71
N MET A 291 2.96 0.65 20.55
CA MET A 291 2.28 1.86 20.12
C MET A 291 0.78 1.60 19.86
N TYR A 292 0.41 0.45 19.29
CA TYR A 292 -1.00 0.07 19.16
C TYR A 292 -1.66 -0.15 20.52
N GLN A 293 -0.98 -0.76 21.48
CA GLN A 293 -1.50 -1.00 22.82
C GLN A 293 -1.73 0.29 23.62
N MET A 294 -0.85 1.27 23.51
CA MET A 294 -0.99 2.54 24.24
C MET A 294 -2.02 3.51 23.65
N ALA A 295 -2.42 3.30 22.39
CA ALA A 295 -3.30 4.22 21.65
C ALA A 295 -4.76 4.07 22.11
N ASP A 296 -5.38 5.16 22.52
CA ASP A 296 -6.81 5.20 22.88
C ASP A 296 -7.69 5.37 21.62
N LEU A 297 -7.18 6.09 20.61
CA LEU A 297 -7.83 6.31 19.33
C LEU A 297 -6.84 6.11 18.18
N MET A 298 -7.19 5.28 17.23
CA MET A 298 -6.41 5.06 16.00
C MET A 298 -7.05 5.77 14.81
N LEU A 299 -6.24 6.52 14.04
CA LEU A 299 -6.66 7.16 12.79
C LEU A 299 -6.04 6.44 11.59
N VAL A 300 -6.87 5.81 10.78
CA VAL A 300 -6.48 5.17 9.51
C VAL A 300 -7.31 5.81 8.39
N THR A 301 -6.76 6.86 7.80
CA THR A 301 -7.50 7.72 6.88
C THR A 301 -6.77 7.92 5.54
N PRO A 302 -6.37 6.85 4.82
CA PRO A 302 -5.80 6.99 3.50
C PRO A 302 -6.80 7.61 2.54
N VAL A 303 -6.30 8.36 1.57
CA VAL A 303 -7.10 8.88 0.45
C VAL A 303 -7.50 7.74 -0.48
N ARG A 304 -6.54 6.85 -0.75
CA ARG A 304 -6.75 5.63 -1.53
C ARG A 304 -5.82 4.52 -1.04
N ASP A 305 -6.32 3.30 -0.93
CA ASP A 305 -5.53 2.12 -0.54
C ASP A 305 -6.09 0.86 -1.22
N GLY A 306 -5.24 -0.14 -1.44
CA GLY A 306 -5.66 -1.45 -1.95
C GLY A 306 -6.32 -2.29 -0.86
N MET A 307 -5.56 -2.51 0.21
CA MET A 307 -6.01 -3.16 1.45
C MET A 307 -5.16 -2.62 2.60
N ASN A 308 -5.80 -1.98 3.56
CA ASN A 308 -5.08 -1.45 4.72
C ASN A 308 -4.93 -2.52 5.80
N LEU A 309 -3.70 -2.91 6.09
CA LEU A 309 -3.39 -3.89 7.13
C LEU A 309 -3.26 -3.27 8.51
N VAL A 310 -2.87 -1.99 8.60
CA VAL A 310 -2.68 -1.26 9.86
C VAL A 310 -3.96 -1.26 10.71
N ALA A 311 -5.11 -1.04 10.09
CA ALA A 311 -6.40 -1.09 10.80
C ALA A 311 -6.66 -2.47 11.40
N LYS A 312 -6.33 -3.55 10.66
CA LYS A 312 -6.47 -4.93 11.13
C LYS A 312 -5.47 -5.26 12.24
N GLU A 313 -4.23 -4.81 12.10
CA GLU A 313 -3.17 -4.96 13.10
C GLU A 313 -3.54 -4.28 14.41
N TYR A 314 -4.05 -3.04 14.33
CA TYR A 314 -4.52 -2.33 15.52
C TYR A 314 -5.61 -3.10 16.26
N ILE A 315 -6.66 -3.54 15.54
CA ILE A 315 -7.75 -4.32 16.15
C ILE A 315 -7.21 -5.62 16.79
N ALA A 316 -6.31 -6.32 16.10
CA ALA A 316 -5.71 -7.55 16.62
C ALA A 316 -4.84 -7.33 17.87
N CYS A 317 -4.20 -6.16 17.98
CA CYS A 317 -3.39 -5.78 19.14
C CYS A 317 -4.22 -5.36 20.35
N ARG A 318 -5.49 -4.96 20.18
CA ARG A 318 -6.33 -4.52 21.31
C ARG A 318 -6.99 -5.72 21.99
N SER A 319 -6.85 -5.78 23.31
CA SER A 319 -7.40 -6.85 24.16
C SER A 319 -8.63 -6.41 24.97
N ASN A 320 -8.99 -5.13 24.91
CA ASN A 320 -10.08 -4.51 25.62
C ASN A 320 -10.90 -3.59 24.69
N ASP A 321 -12.11 -3.23 25.12
CA ASP A 321 -13.01 -2.37 24.37
C ASP A 321 -12.82 -0.86 24.64
N ASP A 322 -11.72 -0.48 25.29
CA ASP A 322 -11.43 0.90 25.72
C ASP A 322 -10.79 1.76 24.63
N SER A 323 -10.96 1.41 23.35
CA SER A 323 -10.33 2.08 22.26
C SER A 323 -11.25 2.26 21.06
N ALA A 324 -10.93 3.22 20.21
CA ALA A 324 -11.68 3.49 19.00
C ALA A 324 -10.79 3.49 17.75
N LEU A 325 -11.39 3.16 16.61
CA LEU A 325 -10.76 3.20 15.30
C LEU A 325 -11.59 4.09 14.37
N VAL A 326 -10.96 5.11 13.80
CA VAL A 326 -11.54 5.97 12.76
C VAL A 326 -10.98 5.57 11.41
N LEU A 327 -11.86 5.19 10.50
CA LEU A 327 -11.52 4.78 9.13
C LEU A 327 -12.06 5.78 8.12
N SER A 328 -11.31 6.04 7.04
CA SER A 328 -11.86 6.74 5.89
C SER A 328 -12.93 5.89 5.18
N CYS A 329 -13.89 6.53 4.52
CA CYS A 329 -15.05 5.89 3.87
C CYS A 329 -14.70 4.74 2.93
N LEU A 330 -13.59 4.86 2.20
CA LEU A 330 -13.14 3.82 1.26
C LEU A 330 -12.66 2.55 1.95
N LEU A 331 -12.12 2.66 3.16
CA LEU A 331 -11.72 1.49 3.96
C LEU A 331 -12.90 0.85 4.67
N TYR A 332 -13.84 1.65 5.17
CA TYR A 332 -15.02 1.17 5.85
C TYR A 332 -15.82 0.18 5.00
N THR A 333 -16.08 0.54 3.74
CA THR A 333 -16.81 -0.33 2.80
C THR A 333 -16.08 -1.63 2.47
N SER A 334 -14.74 -1.65 2.49
CA SER A 334 -13.95 -2.86 2.23
C SER A 334 -13.80 -3.77 3.44
N LEU A 335 -13.83 -3.20 4.66
CA LEU A 335 -13.75 -3.97 5.92
C LEU A 335 -15.10 -4.56 6.35
N MET A 336 -16.20 -3.81 6.17
CA MET A 336 -17.55 -4.23 6.58
C MET A 336 -18.22 -5.18 5.59
N ALA A 337 -17.78 -5.25 4.35
CA ALA A 337 -18.37 -6.15 3.34
C ALA A 337 -18.16 -7.66 3.63
N ARG A 338 -17.53 -8.01 4.76
CA ARG A 338 -17.15 -9.39 5.11
C ARG A 338 -17.20 -9.69 6.63
N GLY A 339 -18.06 -8.99 7.35
CA GLY A 339 -18.43 -9.35 8.72
C GLY A 339 -19.31 -10.59 8.75
#